data_0b90d56f17382834a69e65b9c28f44bb
#
_entry.id   0b90d56f17382834a69e65b9c28f44bb
#
_cell.length_a   1.000
_cell.length_b   1.000
_cell.length_c   1.000
_cell.angle_alpha   90.00
_cell.angle_beta   90.00
_cell.angle_gamma   90.00
#
_symmetry.space_group_name_H-M   'P 1'
#
loop_
_entity.id
_entity.type
_entity.pdbx_description
1 polymer ?
#
loop_
_entity_poly.entity_id
_entity_poly.type
_entity_poly.pdbx_seq_one_letter_code
_entity_poly.pdbx_strand_id
1 'polypeptide(L)' 'MKQAAVIGMSCEHCVKAVTGALEEIGLKDVKVDLASGTAMFAETDITEEKIRAAIEDIGFEPGKTM' A
#
# COMPACT_ATOMS: atom_id res chain seq x y z
N MET A 1 8.98 0.30 10.88
CA MET A 1 7.86 0.38 9.92
C MET A 1 8.16 -0.43 8.68
N LYS A 2 7.14 -1.00 8.09
CA LYS A 2 7.29 -1.77 6.85
C LYS A 2 6.95 -0.90 5.65
N GLN A 3 7.47 -1.29 4.50
CA GLN A 3 7.24 -0.58 3.26
C GLN A 3 6.80 -1.56 2.17
N ALA A 4 5.91 -1.10 1.32
CA ALA A 4 5.46 -1.86 0.16
C ALA A 4 5.47 -0.95 -1.06
N ALA A 5 6.09 -1.37 -2.13
CA ALA A 5 6.09 -0.61 -3.37
C ALA A 5 4.74 -0.78 -4.08
N VAL A 6 4.23 0.30 -4.65
CA VAL A 6 2.99 0.30 -5.40
C VAL A 6 3.27 0.90 -6.78
N ILE A 7 3.09 0.12 -7.80
CA ILE A 7 3.36 0.52 -9.18
C ILE A 7 2.07 1.02 -9.82
N GLY A 8 2.16 2.14 -10.52
CA GLY A 8 1.03 2.69 -11.25
C GLY A 8 0.34 3.88 -10.60
N MET A 9 0.80 4.32 -9.44
CA MET A 9 0.28 5.54 -8.83
C MET A 9 0.74 6.76 -9.63
N SER A 10 -0.20 7.60 -10.02
CA SER A 10 0.12 8.78 -10.82
C SER A 10 -0.54 10.06 -10.30
N CYS A 11 -1.37 9.98 -9.27
CA CYS A 11 -2.06 11.15 -8.73
C CYS A 11 -2.48 10.92 -7.28
N GLU A 12 -2.95 11.99 -6.63
CA GLU A 12 -3.39 11.93 -5.24
C GLU A 12 -4.56 10.98 -5.01
N HIS A 13 -5.42 10.85 -6.00
CA HIS A 13 -6.55 9.91 -5.90
C HIS A 13 -6.05 8.48 -5.76
N CYS A 14 -4.98 8.15 -6.45
CA CYS A 14 -4.36 6.84 -6.34
C CYS A 14 -3.79 6.63 -4.93
N VAL A 15 -3.15 7.66 -4.38
CA VAL A 15 -2.63 7.61 -3.01
C VAL A 15 -3.75 7.34 -2.01
N LYS A 16 -4.88 8.01 -2.15
CA LYS A 16 -6.03 7.81 -1.28
C LYS A 16 -6.61 6.41 -1.41
N ALA A 17 -6.69 5.90 -2.63
CA ALA A 17 -7.21 4.56 -2.88
C ALA A 17 -6.32 3.50 -2.20
N VAL A 18 -5.01 3.62 -2.35
CA VAL A 18 -4.07 2.71 -1.72
C VAL A 18 -4.15 2.80 -0.20
N THR A 19 -4.16 4.02 0.33
CA THR A 19 -4.27 4.24 1.77
C THR A 19 -5.52 3.57 2.33
N GLY A 20 -6.67 3.81 1.69
CA GLY A 20 -7.93 3.23 2.12
C GLY A 20 -7.93 1.70 2.06
N ALA A 21 -7.38 1.14 0.99
CA ALA A 21 -7.31 -0.31 0.83
C ALA A 21 -6.45 -0.95 1.93
N LEU A 22 -5.31 -0.35 2.24
CA LEU A 22 -4.42 -0.87 3.27
C LEU A 22 -5.03 -0.72 4.66
N GLU A 23 -5.70 0.38 4.93
CA GLU A 23 -6.38 0.56 6.21
C GLU A 23 -7.52 -0.44 6.39
N GLU A 24 -8.22 -0.78 5.32
CA GLU A 24 -9.32 -1.73 5.34
C GLU A 24 -8.88 -3.12 5.79
N ILE A 25 -7.67 -3.53 5.44
CA ILE A 25 -7.18 -4.84 5.85
C ILE A 25 -6.57 -4.83 7.25
N GLY A 26 -6.59 -3.69 7.92
CA GLY A 26 -6.17 -3.57 9.31
C GLY A 26 -4.81 -2.94 9.54
N LEU A 27 -4.18 -2.39 8.53
CA LEU A 27 -2.90 -1.70 8.69
C LEU A 27 -3.10 -0.36 9.39
N LYS A 28 -2.12 0.04 10.19
CA LYS A 28 -2.15 1.31 10.93
C LYS A 28 -0.98 2.19 10.52
N ASP A 29 -1.14 3.49 10.76
CA ASP A 29 -0.11 4.49 10.43
C ASP A 29 0.30 4.42 8.96
N VAL A 30 -0.67 4.20 8.08
CA VAL A 30 -0.43 4.08 6.66
C VAL A 30 -0.07 5.44 6.08
N LYS A 31 1.07 5.49 5.41
CA LYS A 31 1.50 6.67 4.65
C LYS A 31 1.92 6.23 3.27
N VAL A 32 1.45 6.92 2.26
CA VAL A 32 1.78 6.61 0.88
C VAL A 32 2.53 7.80 0.29
N ASP A 33 3.72 7.51 -0.26
CA ASP A 33 4.54 8.53 -0.91
C ASP A 33 4.42 8.36 -2.42
N LEU A 34 3.80 9.35 -3.05
CA LEU A 34 3.61 9.34 -4.50
C LEU A 34 4.93 9.45 -5.25
N ALA A 35 5.85 10.24 -4.73
CA ALA A 35 7.14 10.48 -5.40
C ALA A 35 7.97 9.21 -5.52
N SER A 36 7.96 8.38 -4.49
CA SER A 36 8.71 7.12 -4.50
C SER A 36 7.86 5.92 -4.89
N GLY A 37 6.53 6.10 -4.94
CA GLY A 37 5.62 5.00 -5.22
C GLY A 37 5.62 3.95 -4.12
N THR A 38 5.80 4.37 -2.88
CA THR A 38 5.94 3.46 -1.75
C THR A 38 4.89 3.75 -0.69
N ALA A 39 4.29 2.70 -0.16
CA ALA A 39 3.39 2.78 0.99
C ALA A 39 4.15 2.34 2.23
N MET A 40 4.05 3.11 3.29
CA MET A 40 4.67 2.78 4.57
C MET A 40 3.56 2.58 5.61
N PHE A 41 3.79 1.65 6.52
CA PHE A 41 2.81 1.34 7.55
C PHE A 41 3.52 0.76 8.79
N ALA A 42 2.82 0.79 9.92
CA ALA A 42 3.35 0.23 11.16
C ALA A 42 3.51 -1.28 11.01
N GLU A 43 4.42 -1.84 11.80
CA GLU A 43 4.61 -3.28 11.80
C GLU A 43 3.31 -4.00 12.14
N THR A 44 3.07 -5.10 11.45
CA THR A 44 1.83 -5.84 11.53
C THR A 44 2.08 -7.32 11.29
N ASP A 45 1.19 -8.15 11.79
CA ASP A 45 1.21 -9.59 11.53
C ASP A 45 0.39 -9.96 10.27
N ILE A 46 -0.15 -8.96 9.58
CA ILE A 46 -0.82 -9.17 8.31
C ILE A 46 0.22 -9.60 7.28
N THR A 47 -0.10 -10.66 6.53
CA THR A 47 0.85 -11.23 5.58
C THR A 47 1.06 -10.32 4.36
N GLU A 48 2.23 -10.44 3.74
CA GLU A 48 2.52 -9.71 2.51
C GLU A 48 1.52 -10.04 1.42
N GLU A 49 1.06 -11.27 1.36
CA GLU A 49 0.07 -11.69 0.37
C GLU A 49 -1.22 -10.90 0.48
N LYS A 50 -1.67 -10.64 1.70
CA LYS A 50 -2.89 -9.83 1.91
C LYS A 50 -2.67 -8.39 1.50
N ILE A 51 -1.51 -7.84 1.80
CA ILE A 51 -1.15 -6.47 1.41
C ILE A 51 -1.11 -6.36 -0.12
N ARG A 52 -0.46 -7.30 -0.77
CA ARG A 52 -0.37 -7.31 -2.23
C ARG A 52 -1.73 -7.51 -2.87
N ALA A 53 -2.55 -8.39 -2.33
CA ALA A 53 -3.91 -8.61 -2.82
C ALA A 53 -4.75 -7.34 -2.71
N ALA A 54 -4.62 -6.59 -1.62
CA ALA A 54 -5.34 -5.33 -1.44
C ALA A 54 -4.93 -4.32 -2.50
N ILE A 55 -3.64 -4.24 -2.81
CA ILE A 55 -3.13 -3.34 -3.85
C ILE A 55 -3.65 -3.75 -5.23
N GLU A 56 -3.63 -5.04 -5.53
CA GLU A 56 -4.15 -5.55 -6.80
C GLU A 56 -5.65 -5.32 -6.95
N ASP A 57 -6.38 -5.46 -5.86
CA ASP A 57 -7.84 -5.34 -5.87
C ASP A 57 -8.32 -3.95 -6.30
N ILE A 58 -7.53 -2.93 -6.05
CA ILE A 58 -7.86 -1.57 -6.46
C ILE A 58 -7.25 -1.19 -7.81
N GLY A 59 -6.65 -2.15 -8.51
CA GLY A 59 -6.16 -1.95 -9.87
C GLY A 59 -4.69 -1.52 -9.98
N PHE A 60 -3.94 -1.58 -8.90
CA PHE A 60 -2.51 -1.26 -8.93
C PHE A 60 -1.68 -2.54 -8.90
N GLU A 61 -0.43 -2.41 -9.29
CA GLU A 61 0.50 -3.52 -9.28
C GLU A 61 1.39 -3.44 -8.03
N PRO A 62 1.38 -4.48 -7.18
CA PRO A 62 2.26 -4.48 -6.02
C PRO A 62 3.70 -4.77 -6.44
N GLY A 63 4.62 -3.98 -5.90
CA GLY A 63 6.04 -4.22 -6.06
C GLY A 63 6.60 -5.01 -4.88
N LYS A 64 7.89 -4.78 -4.59
CA LYS A 64 8.53 -5.46 -3.47
C LYS A 64 8.02 -4.94 -2.14
N THR A 65 7.87 -5.84 -1.20
CA THR A 65 7.55 -5.51 0.19
C THR A 65 8.80 -5.72 1.04
N MET A 66 9.09 -4.75 1.86
CA MET A 66 10.24 -4.85 2.78
C MET A 66 9.79 -4.81 4.24
#